data_7e6711308b550159a4dc832c64fdfee4
#
_entry.id   7e6711308b550159a4dc832c64fdfee4
#
_cell.length_a   1.000
_cell.length_b   1.000
_cell.length_c   1.000
_cell.angle_alpha   90.00
_cell.angle_beta   90.00
_cell.angle_gamma   90.00
#
_symmetry.space_group_name_H-M   'P 1'
#
loop_
_entity.id
_entity.type
_entity.pdbx_description
1 polymer ?
#
loop_
_entity_poly.entity_id
_entity_poly.type
_entity_poly.pdbx_seq_one_letter_code
_entity_poly.pdbx_strand_id
1 'polypeptide(L)'
;MTILGVDLGTTNSLAVVYKEGKPIQIPNAYGEFVTTSAVSILDGKIVVGKLAKERLITHPECSASLFKRNMGSDVTYTLDKKAYDSATLSSFVVKQLIEDAQNYLHEEILEVCLLYTSPSPRD
;
A
#
# COMPACT_ATOMS: atom_id res chain seq x y z
N MET A 1 -9.93 19.66 -9.12
CA MET A 1 -9.58 18.23 -9.28
C MET A 1 -8.57 17.83 -8.22
N THR A 2 -8.82 16.73 -7.56
CA THR A 2 -7.93 16.27 -6.48
C THR A 2 -6.92 15.29 -7.02
N ILE A 3 -5.64 15.58 -6.78
CA ILE A 3 -4.55 14.68 -7.15
C ILE A 3 -4.02 14.06 -5.86
N LEU A 4 -3.99 12.75 -5.82
CA LEU A 4 -3.47 12.00 -4.69
C LEU A 4 -2.01 11.66 -4.93
N GLY A 5 -1.15 12.03 -3.99
CA GLY A 5 0.24 11.58 -4.00
C GLY A 5 0.36 10.35 -3.12
N VAL A 6 0.97 9.31 -3.65
CA VAL A 6 1.21 8.07 -2.90
C VAL A 6 2.71 7.85 -2.82
N ASP A 7 3.22 7.77 -1.60
CA ASP A 7 4.62 7.42 -1.35
C ASP A 7 4.66 5.94 -0.98
N LEU A 8 5.16 5.14 -1.91
CA LEU A 8 5.21 3.69 -1.74
C LEU A 8 6.58 3.30 -1.20
N GLY A 9 6.66 3.10 0.11
CA GLY A 9 7.89 2.68 0.77
C GLY A 9 7.99 1.17 0.88
N THR A 10 9.16 0.68 1.24
CA THR A 10 9.42 -0.76 1.40
C THR A 10 8.62 -1.33 2.57
N THR A 11 8.60 -0.62 3.68
CA THR A 11 7.95 -1.08 4.91
C THR A 11 6.61 -0.40 5.11
N ASN A 12 6.54 0.90 4.84
CA ASN A 12 5.34 1.71 5.06
C ASN A 12 5.06 2.59 3.86
N SER A 13 3.80 2.85 3.63
CA SER A 13 3.35 3.74 2.55
C SER A 13 2.42 4.79 3.13
N LEU A 14 2.30 5.92 2.43
CA LEU A 14 1.40 6.98 2.86
C LEU A 14 0.78 7.71 1.68
N ALA A 15 -0.29 8.43 1.94
CA ALA A 15 -1.01 9.19 0.92
C ALA A 15 -1.12 10.64 1.36
N VAL A 16 -0.97 11.55 0.39
CA VAL A 16 -1.12 12.99 0.61
C VAL A 16 -1.94 13.60 -0.51
N VAL A 17 -2.64 14.68 -0.20
CA VAL A 17 -3.26 15.53 -1.22
C VAL A 17 -2.75 16.94 -1.03
N TYR A 18 -2.76 17.71 -2.11
CA TYR A 18 -2.36 19.12 -2.05
C TYR A 18 -3.61 19.99 -2.07
N LYS A 19 -3.80 20.78 -1.02
CA LYS A 19 -4.87 21.77 -0.95
C LYS A 19 -4.25 23.12 -0.67
N GLU A 20 -4.59 24.09 -1.52
CA GLU A 20 -4.07 25.46 -1.41
C GLU A 20 -2.53 25.48 -1.35
N GLY A 21 -1.90 24.58 -2.13
CA GLY A 21 -0.45 24.52 -2.21
C GLY A 21 0.23 23.82 -1.05
N LYS A 22 -0.54 23.24 -0.12
CA LYS A 22 0.00 22.55 1.06
C LYS A 22 -0.27 21.06 1.01
N PRO A 23 0.71 20.23 1.34
CA PRO A 23 0.48 18.80 1.44
C PRO A 23 -0.30 18.46 2.72
N ILE A 24 -1.32 17.64 2.57
CA ILE A 24 -2.14 17.18 3.68
C ILE A 24 -2.08 15.66 3.67
N GLN A 25 -1.61 15.08 4.78
CA GLN A 25 -1.57 13.62 4.90
C GLN A 25 -2.98 13.08 5.12
N ILE A 26 -3.27 11.98 4.47
CA ILE A 26 -4.59 11.35 4.53
C ILE A 26 -4.49 10.12 5.43
N PRO A 27 -5.31 10.03 6.49
CA PRO A 27 -5.32 8.85 7.34
C PRO A 27 -5.99 7.66 6.66
N ASN A 28 -5.57 6.46 7.06
CA ASN A 28 -6.23 5.25 6.61
C ASN A 28 -7.48 4.95 7.47
N ALA A 29 -8.09 3.79 7.24
CA ALA A 29 -9.31 3.40 7.95
C ALA A 29 -9.13 3.27 9.47
N TYR A 30 -7.89 3.11 9.92
CA TYR A 30 -7.56 3.04 11.35
C TYR A 30 -7.22 4.40 11.96
N GLY A 31 -7.29 5.47 11.17
CA GLY A 31 -6.91 6.80 11.64
C GLY A 31 -5.42 7.05 11.67
N GLU A 32 -4.64 6.18 11.04
CA GLU A 32 -3.18 6.30 11.00
C GLU A 32 -2.74 6.90 9.67
N PHE A 33 -1.71 7.74 9.69
CA PHE A 33 -1.20 8.38 8.47
C PHE A 33 -0.29 7.48 7.66
N VAL A 34 0.15 6.37 8.24
CA VAL A 34 1.04 5.42 7.58
C VAL A 34 0.35 4.08 7.47
N THR A 35 0.41 3.47 6.30
CA THR A 35 -0.14 2.14 6.05
C THR A 35 1.01 1.18 5.83
N THR A 36 1.05 0.08 6.57
CA THR A 36 2.09 -0.92 6.40
C THR A 36 2.03 -1.50 4.99
N SER A 37 3.18 -1.60 4.32
CA SER A 37 3.28 -2.16 2.98
C SER A 37 3.28 -3.69 3.06
N ALA A 38 2.15 -4.24 3.47
CA ALA A 38 1.96 -5.68 3.61
C ALA A 38 0.62 -6.07 3.01
N VAL A 39 0.57 -7.25 2.41
CA VAL A 39 -0.62 -7.79 1.74
C VAL A 39 -0.86 -9.20 2.26
N SER A 40 -2.11 -9.54 2.48
CA SER A 40 -2.51 -10.90 2.87
C SER A 40 -3.80 -11.28 2.16
N ILE A 41 -4.04 -12.58 2.05
CA ILE A 41 -5.29 -13.12 1.53
C ILE A 41 -6.07 -13.68 2.72
N LEU A 42 -7.28 -13.15 2.92
CA LEU A 42 -8.17 -13.58 3.99
C LEU A 42 -9.52 -13.97 3.37
N ASP A 43 -9.87 -15.25 3.44
CA ASP A 43 -11.11 -15.77 2.86
C ASP A 43 -11.28 -15.38 1.39
N GLY A 44 -10.19 -15.46 0.62
CA GLY A 44 -10.20 -15.11 -0.79
C GLY A 44 -10.17 -13.62 -1.08
N LYS A 45 -10.07 -12.79 -0.07
CA LYS A 45 -10.04 -11.33 -0.24
C LYS A 45 -8.67 -10.76 0.07
N ILE A 46 -8.30 -9.72 -0.67
CA ILE A 46 -7.04 -9.01 -0.46
C ILE A 46 -7.21 -8.06 0.72
N VAL A 47 -6.33 -8.17 1.71
CA VAL A 47 -6.24 -7.21 2.81
C VAL A 47 -4.86 -6.59 2.82
N VAL A 48 -4.79 -5.30 3.15
CA VAL A 48 -3.55 -4.52 3.10
C VAL A 48 -3.39 -3.75 4.40
N GLY A 49 -2.16 -3.61 4.84
CA GLY A 49 -1.83 -2.75 5.97
C GLY A 49 -1.74 -3.49 7.28
N LYS A 50 -2.34 -2.91 8.31
CA LYS A 50 -2.19 -3.40 9.69
C LYS A 50 -2.60 -4.86 9.87
N LEU A 51 -3.74 -5.24 9.33
CA LEU A 51 -4.22 -6.63 9.43
C LEU A 51 -3.28 -7.58 8.71
N ALA A 52 -2.82 -7.19 7.52
CA ALA A 52 -1.86 -8.00 6.76
C ALA A 52 -0.55 -8.15 7.53
N LYS A 53 -0.09 -7.10 8.20
CA LYS A 53 1.12 -7.15 9.02
C LYS A 53 0.99 -8.18 10.13
N GLU A 54 -0.14 -8.22 10.81
CA GLU A 54 -0.41 -9.22 11.85
C GLU A 54 -0.41 -10.62 11.26
N ARG A 55 -0.98 -10.79 10.07
CA ARG A 55 -1.06 -12.08 9.41
C ARG A 55 0.27 -12.58 8.87
N LEU A 56 1.28 -11.72 8.78
CA LEU A 56 2.65 -12.19 8.48
C LEU A 56 3.15 -13.16 9.55
N ILE A 57 2.67 -13.01 10.76
CA ILE A 57 3.05 -13.87 11.89
C ILE A 57 2.10 -15.07 11.99
N THR A 58 0.79 -14.84 11.86
CA THR A 58 -0.22 -15.87 12.09
C THR A 58 -0.50 -16.71 10.85
N HIS A 59 -0.39 -16.11 9.66
CA HIS A 59 -0.68 -16.78 8.38
C HIS A 59 0.36 -16.39 7.33
N PRO A 60 1.65 -16.76 7.58
CA PRO A 60 2.72 -16.34 6.65
C PRO A 60 2.54 -16.92 5.25
N GLU A 61 1.88 -18.07 5.11
CA GLU A 61 1.62 -18.69 3.82
C GLU A 61 0.63 -17.91 2.95
N CYS A 62 -0.07 -16.96 3.57
CA CYS A 62 -1.05 -16.12 2.87
C CYS A 62 -0.63 -14.65 2.84
N SER A 63 0.58 -14.32 3.25
CA SER A 63 0.98 -12.94 3.49
C SER A 63 2.35 -12.62 2.91
N ALA A 64 2.55 -11.34 2.53
CA ALA A 64 3.83 -10.88 2.01
C ALA A 64 4.09 -9.43 2.43
N SER A 65 5.37 -9.10 2.57
CA SER A 65 5.84 -7.75 2.82
C SER A 65 7.20 -7.54 2.16
N LEU A 66 7.71 -6.33 2.22
CA LEU A 66 9.04 -5.98 1.66
C LEU A 66 9.17 -6.26 0.17
N PHE A 67 8.06 -6.43 -0.53
CA PHE A 67 8.09 -6.80 -1.95
C PHE A 67 8.58 -5.68 -2.86
N LYS A 68 8.58 -4.44 -2.40
CA LYS A 68 9.13 -3.32 -3.18
C LYS A 68 10.61 -3.55 -3.51
N ARG A 69 11.34 -4.25 -2.65
CA ARG A 69 12.77 -4.55 -2.87
C ARG A 69 13.00 -5.38 -4.12
N ASN A 70 11.98 -6.12 -4.56
CA ASN A 70 12.09 -7.02 -5.71
C ASN A 70 11.35 -6.50 -6.94
N MET A 71 11.01 -5.20 -6.94
CA MET A 71 10.37 -4.57 -8.10
C MET A 71 11.27 -4.69 -9.32
N GLY A 72 10.69 -5.13 -10.43
CA GLY A 72 11.43 -5.32 -11.67
C GLY A 72 12.21 -6.61 -11.76
N SER A 73 12.16 -7.46 -10.73
CA SER A 73 12.80 -8.77 -10.75
C SER A 73 11.78 -9.87 -11.07
N ASP A 74 12.26 -11.10 -11.27
CA ASP A 74 11.40 -12.26 -11.53
C ASP A 74 10.91 -12.92 -10.25
N VAL A 75 11.18 -12.34 -9.09
CA VAL A 75 10.77 -12.90 -7.81
C VAL A 75 9.25 -12.86 -7.69
N THR A 76 8.67 -13.99 -7.28
CA THR A 76 7.24 -14.06 -7.00
C THR A 76 7.01 -14.44 -5.54
N TYR A 77 5.84 -14.10 -5.06
CA TYR A 77 5.40 -14.40 -3.70
C TYR A 77 4.15 -15.25 -3.79
N THR A 78 4.14 -16.36 -3.06
CA THR A 78 2.97 -17.25 -3.06
C THR A 78 2.09 -16.90 -1.86
N LEU A 79 0.87 -16.45 -2.14
CA LEU A 79 -0.12 -16.14 -1.12
C LEU A 79 -1.34 -17.02 -1.37
N ASP A 80 -1.67 -17.86 -0.39
CA ASP A 80 -2.81 -18.77 -0.48
C ASP A 80 -2.79 -19.58 -1.79
N LYS A 81 -1.62 -20.17 -2.09
CA LYS A 81 -1.38 -21.05 -3.24
C LYS A 81 -1.39 -20.36 -4.60
N LYS A 82 -1.41 -19.03 -4.63
CA LYS A 82 -1.36 -18.26 -5.88
C LYS A 82 -0.12 -17.39 -5.90
N ALA A 83 0.55 -17.32 -7.05
CA ALA A 83 1.77 -16.53 -7.20
C ALA A 83 1.45 -15.10 -7.61
N TYR A 84 2.15 -14.15 -6.98
CA TYR A 84 2.02 -12.72 -7.27
C TYR A 84 3.41 -12.14 -7.44
N ASP A 85 3.59 -11.24 -8.39
CA ASP A 85 4.84 -10.51 -8.51
C ASP A 85 4.80 -9.25 -7.64
N SER A 86 5.96 -8.60 -7.50
CA SER A 86 6.09 -7.41 -6.67
C SER A 86 5.21 -6.26 -7.16
N ALA A 87 5.09 -6.10 -8.47
CA ALA A 87 4.29 -5.02 -9.05
C ALA A 87 2.81 -5.20 -8.70
N THR A 88 2.31 -6.43 -8.77
CA THR A 88 0.91 -6.72 -8.42
C THR A 88 0.64 -6.45 -6.95
N LEU A 89 1.54 -6.90 -6.07
CA LEU A 89 1.39 -6.67 -4.63
C LEU A 89 1.46 -5.17 -4.31
N SER A 90 2.34 -4.44 -4.97
CA SER A 90 2.43 -3.00 -4.81
C SER A 90 1.15 -2.30 -5.26
N SER A 91 0.53 -2.79 -6.33
CA SER A 91 -0.73 -2.22 -6.81
C SER A 91 -1.86 -2.39 -5.79
N PHE A 92 -1.86 -3.48 -5.03
CA PHE A 92 -2.85 -3.68 -3.98
C PHE A 92 -2.70 -2.64 -2.88
N VAL A 93 -1.45 -2.31 -2.51
CA VAL A 93 -1.20 -1.28 -1.51
C VAL A 93 -1.67 0.09 -2.02
N VAL A 94 -1.35 0.41 -3.26
CA VAL A 94 -1.78 1.69 -3.87
C VAL A 94 -3.31 1.78 -3.91
N LYS A 95 -3.98 0.69 -4.31
CA LYS A 95 -5.45 0.66 -4.34
C LYS A 95 -6.05 0.91 -2.98
N GLN A 96 -5.47 0.33 -1.94
CA GLN A 96 -5.96 0.54 -0.57
C GLN A 96 -5.80 1.99 -0.15
N LEU A 97 -4.68 2.62 -0.49
CA LEU A 97 -4.47 4.02 -0.18
C LEU A 97 -5.45 4.92 -0.91
N ILE A 98 -5.76 4.60 -2.16
CA ILE A 98 -6.75 5.34 -2.94
C ILE A 98 -8.13 5.22 -2.29
N GLU A 99 -8.52 4.00 -1.93
CA GLU A 99 -9.81 3.75 -1.30
C GLU A 99 -9.92 4.49 0.04
N ASP A 100 -8.88 4.43 0.87
CA ASP A 100 -8.86 5.13 2.13
C ASP A 100 -8.99 6.65 1.94
N ALA A 101 -8.31 7.19 0.93
CA ALA A 101 -8.38 8.62 0.63
C ALA A 101 -9.77 9.02 0.15
N GLN A 102 -10.39 8.22 -0.71
CA GLN A 102 -11.74 8.51 -1.19
C GLN A 102 -12.75 8.49 -0.05
N ASN A 103 -12.60 7.54 0.87
CA ASN A 103 -13.48 7.45 2.03
C ASN A 103 -13.29 8.63 2.99
N TYR A 104 -12.05 9.05 3.18
CA TYR A 104 -11.75 10.18 4.07
C TYR A 104 -12.23 11.50 3.48
N LEU A 105 -11.98 11.73 2.19
CA LEU A 105 -12.31 12.99 1.52
C LEU A 105 -13.76 13.06 1.03
N HIS A 106 -14.43 11.92 0.97
CA HIS A 106 -15.79 11.80 0.41
C HIS A 106 -15.86 12.29 -1.03
N GLU A 107 -14.80 12.00 -1.80
CA GLU A 107 -14.77 12.35 -3.22
C GLU A 107 -14.00 11.30 -4.01
N GLU A 108 -14.25 11.26 -5.33
CA GLU A 108 -13.58 10.33 -6.21
C GLU A 108 -12.19 10.84 -6.56
N ILE A 109 -11.21 9.96 -6.52
CA ILE A 109 -9.84 10.29 -6.90
C ILE A 109 -9.62 9.82 -8.32
N LEU A 110 -9.39 10.76 -9.23
CA LEU A 110 -9.21 10.47 -10.66
C LEU A 110 -7.76 10.50 -11.10
N GLU A 111 -6.89 11.12 -10.32
CA GLU A 111 -5.47 11.19 -10.63
C GLU A 111 -4.63 10.81 -9.42
N VAL A 112 -3.63 9.96 -9.67
CA VAL A 112 -2.70 9.52 -8.63
C VAL A 112 -1.28 9.73 -9.14
N CYS A 113 -0.45 10.35 -8.30
CA CYS A 113 0.97 10.50 -8.56
C CYS A 113 1.72 9.55 -7.64
N LEU A 114 2.45 8.61 -8.23
CA LEU A 114 3.25 7.67 -7.45
C LEU A 114 4.63 8.24 -7.21
N LEU A 115 5.02 8.29 -5.95
CA LEU A 115 6.34 8.70 -5.54
C LEU A 115 7.06 7.46 -5.05
N TYR A 116 8.14 7.08 -5.74
CA TYR A 116 8.96 5.95 -5.32
C TYR A 116 10.14 6.51 -4.53
N THR A 117 10.15 6.19 -3.24
CA THR A 117 11.31 6.54 -2.42
C THR A 117 12.44 5.60 -2.79
N SER A 118 13.60 6.15 -3.13
CA SER A 118 14.76 5.32 -3.43
C SER A 118 15.10 4.47 -2.21
N PRO A 119 15.55 3.22 -2.41
CA PRO A 119 16.04 2.43 -1.29
C PRO A 119 17.17 3.19 -0.59
N SER A 120 16.94 3.51 0.65
CA SER A 120 17.88 4.26 1.46
C SER A 120 17.84 3.68 2.87
N PRO A 121 18.82 4.00 3.70
CA PRO A 121 18.80 3.52 5.09
C PRO A 121 17.56 3.94 5.87
N ARG A 122 16.80 4.89 5.35
CA ARG A 122 15.60 5.36 6.03
C ARG A 122 14.32 4.61 5.64
N ASP A 123 14.41 3.79 4.64
CA ASP A 123 13.24 3.01 4.19
C ASP A 123 13.01 1.79 5.08
#